data_3f6cb80ec2c7ee5b2df736f8f55f6ecb
#
_entry.id   3f6cb80ec2c7ee5b2df736f8f55f6ecb
#
_cell.length_a   1.000
_cell.length_b   1.000
_cell.length_c   1.000
_cell.angle_alpha   90.00
_cell.angle_beta   90.00
_cell.angle_gamma   90.00
#
_symmetry.space_group_name_H-M   'P 1'
#
loop_
_entity.id
_entity.type
_entity.pdbx_description
1 polymer ?
#
loop_
_entity_poly.entity_id
_entity_poly.type
_entity_poly.pdbx_seq_one_letter_code
_entity_poly.pdbx_strand_id
1 'polypeptide(L)'
;MKERRVLVVEDERTIAESVAARLRAEGFAVDIAADGPSAVEQFRSGQPDLVVLDVMLPGFDGLEVCRRIQADRPVPVLMLTARDDETDLLVGLAVGADDYLTKPFSMRELAARVHVLLRRVERAAAPVPPAIRLGDIEINEAERRVRRAGADVHLTPTEFDLLVHLAGRPRTVLPRERLLADVWGWADGSGTRTVDSHVKALRRKLGSDLIRTVHGVGYALEVPA
;
A
#
# COMPACT_ATOMS: atom_id res chain seq x y z
N MET A 1 3.42 -21.57 -12.62
CA MET A 1 3.34 -20.30 -11.83
C MET A 1 2.60 -20.64 -10.55
N LYS A 2 3.07 -20.18 -9.38
CA LYS A 2 2.34 -20.37 -8.11
C LYS A 2 1.05 -19.54 -8.18
N GLU A 3 -0.08 -20.15 -7.89
CA GLU A 3 -1.37 -19.47 -7.81
C GLU A 3 -1.32 -18.41 -6.67
N ARG A 4 -1.64 -17.16 -6.99
CA ARG A 4 -1.59 -16.08 -6.02
C ARG A 4 -2.80 -16.13 -5.11
N ARG A 5 -2.56 -15.92 -3.82
CA ARG A 5 -3.57 -16.01 -2.78
C ARG A 5 -3.97 -14.62 -2.31
N VAL A 6 -5.28 -14.35 -2.24
CA VAL A 6 -5.85 -13.13 -1.69
C VAL A 6 -6.71 -13.48 -0.48
N LEU A 7 -6.52 -12.77 0.63
CA LEU A 7 -7.41 -12.82 1.78
C LEU A 7 -8.42 -11.68 1.68
N VAL A 8 -9.70 -11.99 1.67
CA VAL A 8 -10.81 -11.02 1.72
C VAL A 8 -11.35 -11.00 3.13
N VAL A 9 -11.33 -9.83 3.77
CA VAL A 9 -11.81 -9.61 5.14
C VAL A 9 -13.00 -8.64 5.08
N GLU A 10 -14.20 -9.17 5.25
CA GLU A 10 -15.46 -8.45 5.10
C GLU A 10 -16.54 -9.20 5.88
N ASP A 11 -17.25 -8.54 6.78
CA ASP A 11 -18.30 -9.15 7.61
C ASP A 11 -19.63 -9.33 6.87
N GLU A 12 -19.89 -8.48 5.88
CA GLU A 12 -21.08 -8.64 5.05
C GLU A 12 -20.87 -9.75 4.01
N ARG A 13 -21.44 -10.92 4.28
CA ARG A 13 -21.27 -12.14 3.47
C ARG A 13 -21.52 -11.93 1.98
N THR A 14 -22.52 -11.13 1.61
CA THR A 14 -22.89 -10.86 0.21
C THR A 14 -21.75 -10.11 -0.52
N ILE A 15 -21.13 -9.14 0.14
CA ILE A 15 -20.00 -8.39 -0.40
C ILE A 15 -18.78 -9.32 -0.47
N ALA A 16 -18.45 -10.03 0.63
CA ALA A 16 -17.33 -10.95 0.69
C ALA A 16 -17.36 -12.00 -0.42
N GLU A 17 -18.53 -12.67 -0.61
CA GLU A 17 -18.70 -13.68 -1.65
C GLU A 17 -18.62 -13.08 -3.07
N SER A 18 -19.18 -11.88 -3.28
CA SER A 18 -19.12 -11.19 -4.58
C SER A 18 -17.67 -10.81 -4.94
N VAL A 19 -16.92 -10.27 -3.99
CA VAL A 19 -15.48 -9.96 -4.15
C VAL A 19 -14.69 -11.23 -4.42
N ALA A 20 -14.90 -12.28 -3.63
CA ALA A 20 -14.21 -13.54 -3.79
C ALA A 20 -14.52 -14.21 -5.14
N ALA A 21 -15.78 -14.23 -5.57
CA ALA A 21 -16.19 -14.75 -6.87
C ALA A 21 -15.50 -14.01 -8.03
N ARG A 22 -15.44 -12.67 -7.93
CA ARG A 22 -14.76 -11.86 -8.93
C ARG A 22 -13.26 -12.18 -8.98
N LEU A 23 -12.59 -12.21 -7.85
CA LEU A 23 -11.14 -12.48 -7.79
C LEU A 23 -10.80 -13.90 -8.23
N ARG A 24 -11.63 -14.90 -7.88
CA ARG A 24 -11.46 -16.28 -8.40
C ARG A 24 -11.60 -16.36 -9.92
N ALA A 25 -12.53 -15.59 -10.49
CA ALA A 25 -12.68 -15.49 -11.95
C ALA A 25 -11.46 -14.85 -12.64
N GLU A 26 -10.65 -14.06 -11.90
CA GLU A 26 -9.37 -13.51 -12.37
C GLU A 26 -8.18 -14.48 -12.13
N GLY A 27 -8.43 -15.68 -11.59
CA GLY A 27 -7.41 -16.72 -11.38
C GLY A 27 -6.68 -16.66 -10.03
N PHE A 28 -7.24 -15.97 -9.04
CA PHE A 28 -6.69 -15.95 -7.68
C PHE A 28 -7.27 -17.06 -6.80
N ALA A 29 -6.44 -17.65 -5.92
CA ALA A 29 -6.93 -18.37 -4.76
C ALA A 29 -7.46 -17.37 -3.74
N VAL A 30 -8.68 -17.57 -3.21
CA VAL A 30 -9.31 -16.60 -2.30
C VAL A 30 -9.82 -17.26 -1.05
N ASP A 31 -9.32 -16.79 0.10
CA ASP A 31 -9.83 -17.09 1.42
C ASP A 31 -10.68 -15.92 1.93
N ILE A 32 -11.67 -16.19 2.79
CA ILE A 32 -12.58 -15.19 3.35
C ILE A 32 -12.51 -15.25 4.88
N ALA A 33 -12.37 -14.11 5.53
CA ALA A 33 -12.53 -13.92 6.97
C ALA A 33 -13.65 -12.91 7.24
N ALA A 34 -14.49 -13.17 8.23
CA ALA A 34 -15.65 -12.34 8.54
C ALA A 34 -15.42 -11.39 9.74
N ASP A 35 -14.27 -11.42 10.37
CA ASP A 35 -13.93 -10.61 11.55
C ASP A 35 -12.42 -10.41 11.69
N GLY A 36 -12.02 -9.47 12.54
CA GLY A 36 -10.62 -9.13 12.76
C GLY A 36 -9.76 -10.28 13.31
N PRO A 37 -10.19 -11.00 14.36
CA PRO A 37 -9.45 -12.15 14.88
C PRO A 37 -9.20 -13.24 13.85
N SER A 38 -10.22 -13.67 13.14
CA SER A 38 -10.10 -14.70 12.10
C SER A 38 -9.22 -14.25 10.93
N ALA A 39 -9.26 -12.95 10.59
CA ALA A 39 -8.38 -12.38 9.57
C ALA A 39 -6.90 -12.52 9.92
N VAL A 40 -6.50 -12.18 11.15
CA VAL A 40 -5.11 -12.30 11.61
C VAL A 40 -4.65 -13.76 11.64
N GLU A 41 -5.51 -14.68 12.09
CA GLU A 41 -5.20 -16.12 12.11
C GLU A 41 -5.02 -16.68 10.70
N GLN A 42 -5.98 -16.39 9.78
CA GLN A 42 -5.90 -16.81 8.38
C GLN A 42 -4.72 -16.18 7.64
N PHE A 43 -4.37 -14.93 7.96
CA PHE A 43 -3.19 -14.29 7.40
C PHE A 43 -1.91 -15.07 7.74
N ARG A 44 -1.75 -15.47 9.01
CA ARG A 44 -0.57 -16.21 9.47
C ARG A 44 -0.49 -17.61 8.87
N SER A 45 -1.61 -18.35 8.86
CA SER A 45 -1.67 -19.72 8.35
C SER A 45 -1.65 -19.80 6.83
N GLY A 46 -2.40 -18.93 6.15
CA GLY A 46 -2.58 -18.93 4.70
C GLY A 46 -1.49 -18.19 3.91
N GLN A 47 -0.77 -17.28 4.56
CA GLN A 47 0.27 -16.44 3.96
C GLN A 47 -0.15 -15.79 2.62
N PRO A 48 -1.24 -15.00 2.57
CA PRO A 48 -1.72 -14.41 1.34
C PRO A 48 -0.71 -13.44 0.73
N ASP A 49 -0.77 -13.28 -0.59
CA ASP A 49 0.05 -12.32 -1.36
C ASP A 49 -0.54 -10.90 -1.33
N LEU A 50 -1.82 -10.76 -0.96
CA LEU A 50 -2.55 -9.49 -0.84
C LEU A 50 -3.75 -9.67 0.10
N VAL A 51 -4.11 -8.59 0.81
CA VAL A 51 -5.32 -8.53 1.66
C VAL A 51 -6.26 -7.45 1.13
N VAL A 52 -7.53 -7.80 0.91
CA VAL A 52 -8.65 -6.87 0.75
C VAL A 52 -9.34 -6.78 2.10
N LEU A 53 -9.47 -5.59 2.68
CA LEU A 53 -9.80 -5.42 4.09
C LEU A 53 -10.84 -4.32 4.30
N ASP A 54 -11.99 -4.69 4.83
CA ASP A 54 -12.96 -3.69 5.30
C ASP A 54 -12.45 -2.98 6.56
N VAL A 55 -12.69 -1.69 6.63
CA VAL A 55 -12.42 -0.88 7.83
C VAL A 55 -13.39 -1.24 8.94
N MET A 56 -14.66 -1.42 8.62
CA MET A 56 -15.74 -1.65 9.59
C MET A 56 -15.93 -3.15 9.83
N LEU A 57 -15.21 -3.71 10.79
CA LEU A 57 -15.29 -5.12 11.16
C LEU A 57 -15.75 -5.32 12.61
N PRO A 58 -16.44 -6.42 12.91
CA PRO A 58 -16.75 -6.78 14.29
C PRO A 58 -15.48 -7.27 15.04
N GLY A 59 -15.46 -7.00 16.34
CA GLY A 59 -14.33 -7.35 17.22
C GLY A 59 -13.31 -6.22 17.30
N PHE A 60 -12.20 -6.32 16.60
CA PHE A 60 -11.32 -5.18 16.35
C PHE A 60 -11.37 -4.78 14.89
N ASP A 61 -11.31 -3.47 14.65
CA ASP A 61 -11.54 -2.88 13.34
C ASP A 61 -10.46 -3.22 12.29
N GLY A 62 -10.72 -2.92 11.02
CA GLY A 62 -9.79 -3.19 9.94
C GLY A 62 -8.46 -2.43 10.08
N LEU A 63 -8.44 -1.28 10.76
CA LEU A 63 -7.20 -0.53 11.00
C LEU A 63 -6.27 -1.31 11.94
N GLU A 64 -6.82 -1.92 12.98
CA GLU A 64 -6.07 -2.78 13.91
C GLU A 64 -5.62 -4.07 13.22
N VAL A 65 -6.47 -4.67 12.37
CA VAL A 65 -6.09 -5.82 11.51
C VAL A 65 -4.90 -5.44 10.64
N CYS A 66 -4.98 -4.33 9.90
CA CYS A 66 -3.91 -3.84 9.03
C CYS A 66 -2.61 -3.65 9.81
N ARG A 67 -2.66 -2.99 10.96
CA ARG A 67 -1.50 -2.76 11.80
C ARG A 67 -0.81 -4.07 12.23
N ARG A 68 -1.60 -5.08 12.65
CA ARG A 68 -1.07 -6.39 13.06
C ARG A 68 -0.46 -7.16 11.90
N ILE A 69 -1.13 -7.18 10.75
CA ILE A 69 -0.66 -7.84 9.53
C ILE A 69 0.67 -7.22 9.07
N GLN A 70 0.72 -5.88 8.99
CA GLN A 70 1.92 -5.17 8.53
C GLN A 70 3.09 -5.28 9.52
N ALA A 71 2.83 -5.47 10.81
CA ALA A 71 3.87 -5.72 11.80
C ALA A 71 4.44 -7.15 11.73
N ASP A 72 3.61 -8.12 11.33
CA ASP A 72 4.00 -9.53 11.21
C ASP A 72 4.79 -9.77 9.90
N ARG A 73 4.21 -9.38 8.77
CA ARG A 73 4.83 -9.47 7.45
C ARG A 73 4.27 -8.39 6.52
N PRO A 74 5.12 -7.57 5.86
CA PRO A 74 4.66 -6.62 4.85
C PRO A 74 3.95 -7.33 3.70
N VAL A 75 2.70 -6.91 3.44
CA VAL A 75 1.87 -7.42 2.36
C VAL A 75 1.05 -6.26 1.79
N PRO A 76 0.75 -6.21 0.47
CA PRO A 76 -0.18 -5.23 -0.05
C PRO A 76 -1.55 -5.34 0.61
N VAL A 77 -2.08 -4.20 1.06
CA VAL A 77 -3.42 -4.09 1.66
C VAL A 77 -4.25 -3.08 0.87
N LEU A 78 -5.37 -3.56 0.30
CA LEU A 78 -6.42 -2.73 -0.28
C LEU A 78 -7.53 -2.56 0.76
N MET A 79 -7.70 -1.36 1.30
CA MET A 79 -8.79 -1.07 2.23
C MET A 79 -10.10 -0.76 1.52
N LEU A 80 -11.19 -1.30 2.06
CA LEU A 80 -12.57 -0.92 1.70
C LEU A 80 -13.10 0.02 2.79
N THR A 81 -13.65 1.17 2.40
CA THR A 81 -14.10 2.19 3.36
C THR A 81 -15.42 2.82 2.95
N ALA A 82 -16.20 3.33 3.90
CA ALA A 82 -17.38 4.13 3.62
C ALA A 82 -16.99 5.53 3.09
N ARG A 83 -17.88 6.14 2.30
CA ARG A 83 -17.59 7.37 1.55
C ARG A 83 -17.34 8.62 2.39
N ASP A 84 -17.77 8.64 3.65
CA ASP A 84 -17.83 9.85 4.48
C ASP A 84 -16.73 9.97 5.53
N ASP A 85 -15.79 9.02 5.60
CA ASP A 85 -14.76 9.00 6.63
C ASP A 85 -13.38 9.41 6.08
N GLU A 86 -13.19 10.72 5.82
CA GLU A 86 -11.86 11.27 5.52
C GLU A 86 -10.84 10.96 6.63
N THR A 87 -11.31 10.80 7.86
CA THR A 87 -10.47 10.48 9.02
C THR A 87 -9.98 9.05 8.95
N ASP A 88 -10.84 8.08 8.62
CA ASP A 88 -10.48 6.68 8.47
C ASP A 88 -9.53 6.45 7.29
N LEU A 89 -9.71 7.21 6.21
CA LEU A 89 -8.81 7.23 5.08
C LEU A 89 -7.37 7.62 5.47
N LEU A 90 -7.24 8.74 6.21
CA LEU A 90 -5.93 9.24 6.66
C LEU A 90 -5.31 8.32 7.70
N VAL A 91 -6.12 7.72 8.56
CA VAL A 91 -5.66 6.77 9.57
C VAL A 91 -5.29 5.43 8.92
N GLY A 92 -6.08 4.91 7.99
CA GLY A 92 -5.81 3.65 7.29
C GLY A 92 -4.49 3.66 6.53
N LEU A 93 -4.20 4.75 5.80
CA LEU A 93 -2.90 4.93 5.14
C LEU A 93 -1.76 5.12 6.16
N ALA A 94 -2.03 5.69 7.33
CA ALA A 94 -1.04 5.86 8.39
C ALA A 94 -0.68 4.55 9.10
N VAL A 95 -1.57 3.55 9.09
CA VAL A 95 -1.31 2.21 9.68
C VAL A 95 -0.75 1.20 8.67
N GLY A 96 -0.62 1.58 7.38
CA GLY A 96 0.13 0.78 6.43
C GLY A 96 -0.68 0.18 5.28
N ALA A 97 -1.89 0.66 5.00
CA ALA A 97 -2.61 0.32 3.78
C ALA A 97 -1.88 0.90 2.55
N ASP A 98 -1.89 0.17 1.44
CA ASP A 98 -1.24 0.57 0.19
C ASP A 98 -2.18 1.33 -0.74
N ASP A 99 -3.46 1.03 -0.66
CA ASP A 99 -4.52 1.64 -1.44
C ASP A 99 -5.86 1.50 -0.71
N TYR A 100 -6.86 2.27 -1.16
CA TYR A 100 -8.22 2.17 -0.64
C TYR A 100 -9.26 2.34 -1.73
N LEU A 101 -10.44 1.79 -1.47
CA LEU A 101 -11.58 1.80 -2.36
C LEU A 101 -12.85 2.13 -1.58
N THR A 102 -13.53 3.22 -1.95
CA THR A 102 -14.74 3.67 -1.25
C THR A 102 -15.97 2.88 -1.68
N LYS A 103 -16.77 2.44 -0.71
CA LYS A 103 -18.10 1.85 -0.95
C LYS A 103 -19.11 2.96 -1.33
N PRO A 104 -20.01 2.74 -2.34
CA PRO A 104 -20.08 1.57 -3.20
C PRO A 104 -19.02 1.59 -4.32
N PHE A 105 -18.44 0.44 -4.62
CA PHE A 105 -17.42 0.27 -5.65
C PHE A 105 -17.84 -0.72 -6.74
N SER A 106 -17.18 -0.65 -7.89
CA SER A 106 -17.36 -1.66 -8.93
C SER A 106 -16.39 -2.84 -8.73
N MET A 107 -16.86 -4.07 -8.97
CA MET A 107 -16.03 -5.27 -8.92
C MET A 107 -14.89 -5.22 -9.94
N ARG A 108 -15.08 -4.49 -11.06
CA ARG A 108 -14.04 -4.27 -12.06
C ARG A 108 -12.92 -3.37 -11.52
N GLU A 109 -13.28 -2.31 -10.80
CA GLU A 109 -12.31 -1.41 -10.18
C GLU A 109 -11.51 -2.12 -9.09
N LEU A 110 -12.17 -2.88 -8.20
CA LEU A 110 -11.52 -3.68 -7.18
C LEU A 110 -10.49 -4.63 -7.80
N ALA A 111 -10.88 -5.42 -8.80
CA ALA A 111 -9.97 -6.35 -9.46
C ALA A 111 -8.78 -5.63 -10.11
N ALA A 112 -9.00 -4.49 -10.77
CA ALA A 112 -7.92 -3.71 -11.37
C ALA A 112 -6.90 -3.23 -10.32
N ARG A 113 -7.35 -2.76 -9.14
CA ARG A 113 -6.50 -2.34 -8.03
C ARG A 113 -5.69 -3.50 -7.45
N VAL A 114 -6.32 -4.67 -7.26
CA VAL A 114 -5.65 -5.90 -6.81
C VAL A 114 -4.51 -6.28 -7.78
N HIS A 115 -4.77 -6.27 -9.09
CA HIS A 115 -3.74 -6.55 -10.09
C HIS A 115 -2.58 -5.54 -10.05
N VAL A 116 -2.87 -4.25 -9.87
CA VAL A 116 -1.83 -3.21 -9.77
C VAL A 116 -0.96 -3.45 -8.55
N LEU A 117 -1.55 -3.72 -7.38
CA LEU A 117 -0.82 -3.96 -6.14
C LEU A 117 0.07 -5.21 -6.24
N LEU A 118 -0.45 -6.32 -6.77
CA LEU A 118 0.33 -7.56 -6.94
C LEU A 118 1.47 -7.42 -7.96
N ARG A 119 1.25 -6.69 -9.05
CA ARG A 119 2.29 -6.44 -10.07
C ARG A 119 3.47 -5.64 -9.53
N ARG A 120 3.27 -4.77 -8.53
CA ARG A 120 4.36 -4.05 -7.86
C ARG A 120 5.31 -5.00 -7.15
N VAL A 121 4.78 -6.01 -6.46
CA VAL A 121 5.59 -7.03 -5.78
C VAL A 121 6.44 -7.83 -6.80
N GLU A 122 5.90 -8.10 -8.00
CA GLU A 122 6.64 -8.80 -9.07
C GLU A 122 7.79 -7.99 -9.65
N ARG A 123 7.58 -6.70 -9.88
CA ARG A 123 8.63 -5.82 -10.42
C ARG A 123 9.84 -5.70 -9.49
N ALA A 124 9.64 -5.89 -8.19
CA ALA A 124 10.70 -5.92 -7.20
C ALA A 124 11.62 -7.15 -7.31
N ALA A 125 11.23 -8.20 -8.05
CA ALA A 125 12.03 -9.40 -8.29
C ALA A 125 12.94 -9.35 -9.54
N ALA A 126 13.02 -8.20 -10.24
CA ALA A 126 13.88 -8.01 -11.41
C ALA A 126 15.36 -7.76 -11.03
N PRO A 127 16.35 -7.93 -11.97
CA PRO A 127 17.79 -7.78 -11.66
C PRO A 127 18.11 -6.44 -11.01
N VAL A 128 18.92 -6.51 -9.97
CA VAL A 128 19.14 -5.49 -8.94
C VAL A 128 19.97 -4.31 -9.43
N PRO A 129 19.47 -3.06 -9.40
CA PRO A 129 20.34 -1.87 -9.43
C PRO A 129 21.16 -1.75 -8.14
N PRO A 130 22.33 -1.08 -8.18
CA PRO A 130 23.10 -0.81 -6.98
C PRO A 130 22.28 0.00 -5.97
N ALA A 131 22.53 -0.22 -4.67
CA ALA A 131 21.83 0.50 -3.61
C ALA A 131 21.91 2.02 -3.80
N ILE A 132 20.76 2.70 -3.75
CA ILE A 132 20.68 4.16 -3.83
C ILE A 132 21.10 4.72 -2.47
N ARG A 133 22.10 5.61 -2.47
CA ARG A 133 22.55 6.31 -1.27
C ARG A 133 22.26 7.80 -1.36
N LEU A 134 21.55 8.33 -0.37
CA LEU A 134 21.12 9.72 -0.29
C LEU A 134 21.38 10.24 1.13
N GLY A 135 22.54 10.85 1.34
CA GLY A 135 22.98 11.24 2.68
C GLY A 135 23.09 10.05 3.62
N ASP A 136 22.34 10.06 4.70
CA ASP A 136 22.25 9.00 5.71
C ASP A 136 21.24 7.88 5.36
N ILE A 137 20.59 7.98 4.18
CA ILE A 137 19.61 6.99 3.71
C ILE A 137 20.25 6.05 2.69
N GLU A 138 20.06 4.76 2.90
CA GLU A 138 20.44 3.70 1.99
C GLU A 138 19.18 2.91 1.59
N ILE A 139 18.93 2.81 0.28
CA ILE A 139 17.78 2.08 -0.29
C ILE A 139 18.33 0.91 -1.08
N ASN A 140 18.04 -0.30 -0.63
CA ASN A 140 18.33 -1.54 -1.35
C ASN A 140 17.04 -2.01 -2.04
N GLU A 141 16.94 -1.78 -3.35
CA GLU A 141 15.77 -2.14 -4.13
C GLU A 141 15.57 -3.66 -4.22
N ALA A 142 16.67 -4.43 -4.25
CA ALA A 142 16.61 -5.88 -4.31
C ALA A 142 16.00 -6.52 -3.07
N GLU A 143 16.47 -6.06 -1.92
CA GLU A 143 15.98 -6.57 -0.64
C GLU A 143 14.71 -5.84 -0.18
N ARG A 144 14.29 -4.79 -0.90
CA ARG A 144 13.22 -3.86 -0.51
C ARG A 144 13.44 -3.32 0.92
N ARG A 145 14.69 -3.01 1.22
CA ARG A 145 15.11 -2.50 2.53
C ARG A 145 15.53 -1.04 2.45
N VAL A 146 15.20 -0.31 3.50
CA VAL A 146 15.64 1.07 3.69
C VAL A 146 16.33 1.16 5.03
N ARG A 147 17.49 1.81 5.05
CA ARG A 147 18.19 2.17 6.27
C ARG A 147 18.33 3.67 6.36
N ARG A 148 18.20 4.21 7.57
CA ARG A 148 18.57 5.59 7.88
C ARG A 148 19.56 5.62 9.05
N ALA A 149 20.68 6.29 8.86
CA ALA A 149 21.79 6.31 9.82
C ALA A 149 22.19 4.90 10.32
N GLY A 150 22.16 3.91 9.42
CA GLY A 150 22.49 2.51 9.70
C GLY A 150 21.36 1.67 10.33
N ALA A 151 20.26 2.28 10.76
CA ALA A 151 19.10 1.57 11.34
C ALA A 151 18.09 1.20 10.26
N ASP A 152 17.55 -0.03 10.31
CA ASP A 152 16.51 -0.47 9.40
C ASP A 152 15.20 0.30 9.64
N VAL A 153 14.56 0.78 8.56
CA VAL A 153 13.27 1.46 8.59
C VAL A 153 12.26 0.63 7.83
N HIS A 154 11.20 0.22 8.53
CA HIS A 154 10.15 -0.59 7.95
C HIS A 154 9.19 0.27 7.12
N LEU A 155 9.11 0.00 5.82
CA LEU A 155 8.17 0.63 4.89
C LEU A 155 7.19 -0.40 4.35
N THR A 156 5.96 0.05 4.09
CA THR A 156 5.00 -0.76 3.31
C THR A 156 5.44 -0.85 1.86
N PRO A 157 4.91 -1.80 1.08
CA PRO A 157 5.24 -1.91 -0.34
C PRO A 157 5.09 -0.61 -1.13
N THR A 158 4.00 0.12 -0.93
CA THR A 158 3.75 1.38 -1.65
C THR A 158 4.61 2.54 -1.14
N GLU A 159 4.86 2.64 0.16
CA GLU A 159 5.82 3.62 0.71
C GLU A 159 7.21 3.41 0.12
N PHE A 160 7.65 2.16 0.00
CA PHE A 160 8.92 1.82 -0.61
C PHE A 160 8.98 2.25 -2.09
N ASP A 161 7.96 1.90 -2.89
CA ASP A 161 7.90 2.25 -4.31
C ASP A 161 7.86 3.76 -4.53
N LEU A 162 7.11 4.50 -3.71
CA LEU A 162 7.08 5.96 -3.75
C LEU A 162 8.45 6.55 -3.42
N LEU A 163 9.14 6.03 -2.40
CA LEU A 163 10.48 6.46 -2.03
C LEU A 163 11.48 6.23 -3.17
N VAL A 164 11.49 5.03 -3.75
CA VAL A 164 12.36 4.66 -4.89
C VAL A 164 12.10 5.58 -6.09
N HIS A 165 10.81 5.82 -6.39
CA HIS A 165 10.44 6.69 -7.51
C HIS A 165 10.93 8.13 -7.32
N LEU A 166 10.81 8.68 -6.11
CA LEU A 166 11.33 10.00 -5.75
C LEU A 166 12.88 10.01 -5.76
N ALA A 167 13.51 8.94 -5.26
CA ALA A 167 14.96 8.79 -5.18
C ALA A 167 15.62 8.67 -6.56
N GLY A 168 14.93 8.13 -7.54
CA GLY A 168 15.39 8.08 -8.93
C GLY A 168 15.48 9.46 -9.61
N ARG A 169 14.87 10.51 -9.02
CA ARG A 169 14.88 11.89 -9.52
C ARG A 169 15.04 12.90 -8.38
N PRO A 170 16.17 12.87 -7.66
CA PRO A 170 16.36 13.73 -6.49
C PRO A 170 16.32 15.22 -6.92
N ARG A 171 15.81 16.05 -6.03
CA ARG A 171 15.62 17.51 -6.21
C ARG A 171 14.65 17.91 -7.34
N THR A 172 14.06 16.93 -8.06
CA THR A 172 13.06 17.20 -9.10
C THR A 172 11.68 17.20 -8.49
N VAL A 173 10.90 18.25 -8.78
CA VAL A 173 9.50 18.33 -8.34
C VAL A 173 8.65 17.44 -9.24
N LEU A 174 8.01 16.42 -8.65
CA LEU A 174 7.09 15.52 -9.33
C LEU A 174 5.66 15.90 -8.98
N PRO A 175 4.81 16.22 -9.98
CA PRO A 175 3.39 16.51 -9.76
C PRO A 175 2.66 15.32 -9.11
N ARG A 176 1.61 15.63 -8.32
CA ARG A 176 0.82 14.59 -7.63
C ARG A 176 0.21 13.59 -8.58
N GLU A 177 -0.36 14.07 -9.68
CA GLU A 177 -0.97 13.26 -10.72
C GLU A 177 0.06 12.33 -11.37
N ARG A 178 1.29 12.84 -11.57
CA ARG A 178 2.39 12.05 -12.09
C ARG A 178 2.83 10.95 -11.13
N LEU A 179 2.97 11.29 -9.85
CA LEU A 179 3.28 10.30 -8.80
C LEU A 179 2.18 9.25 -8.70
N LEU A 180 0.91 9.66 -8.78
CA LEU A 180 -0.23 8.76 -8.77
C LEU A 180 -0.21 7.80 -9.96
N ALA A 181 0.06 8.32 -11.17
CA ALA A 181 0.15 7.50 -12.38
C ALA A 181 1.35 6.54 -12.34
N ASP A 182 2.54 7.04 -11.98
CA ASP A 182 3.78 6.27 -12.05
C ASP A 182 3.86 5.22 -10.92
N VAL A 183 3.39 5.53 -9.70
CA VAL A 183 3.46 4.64 -8.54
C VAL A 183 2.18 3.81 -8.38
N TRP A 184 0.99 4.35 -8.57
CA TRP A 184 -0.28 3.61 -8.41
C TRP A 184 -0.86 3.11 -9.73
N GLY A 185 -0.41 3.62 -10.88
CA GLY A 185 -0.94 3.26 -12.19
C GLY A 185 -2.30 3.91 -12.50
N TRP A 186 -2.66 4.99 -11.79
CA TRP A 186 -3.93 5.69 -11.98
C TRP A 186 -3.75 6.91 -12.87
N ALA A 187 -4.45 6.92 -14.01
CA ALA A 187 -4.33 7.98 -15.02
C ALA A 187 -5.37 9.11 -14.87
N ASP A 188 -6.40 8.92 -14.04
CA ASP A 188 -7.56 9.82 -14.00
C ASP A 188 -7.43 10.97 -12.96
N GLY A 189 -6.34 11.03 -12.20
CA GLY A 189 -6.11 12.06 -11.20
C GLY A 189 -7.03 11.98 -9.96
N SER A 190 -7.99 11.06 -9.94
CA SER A 190 -8.80 10.79 -8.76
C SER A 190 -7.94 10.10 -7.69
N GLY A 191 -7.82 10.67 -6.50
CA GLY A 191 -7.04 10.05 -5.42
C GLY A 191 -5.66 10.67 -5.15
N THR A 192 -5.38 11.91 -5.58
CA THR A 192 -4.13 12.63 -5.25
C THR A 192 -3.87 12.74 -3.75
N ARG A 193 -4.92 12.68 -2.90
CA ARG A 193 -4.80 12.59 -1.43
C ARG A 193 -4.07 11.32 -0.96
N THR A 194 -4.12 10.22 -1.73
CA THR A 194 -3.33 9.01 -1.47
C THR A 194 -1.84 9.31 -1.46
N VAL A 195 -1.37 10.08 -2.42
CA VAL A 195 0.03 10.52 -2.49
C VAL A 195 0.42 11.32 -1.25
N ASP A 196 -0.43 12.31 -0.86
CA ASP A 196 -0.18 13.18 0.30
C ASP A 196 -0.06 12.37 1.59
N SER A 197 -0.89 11.35 1.77
CA SER A 197 -0.90 10.49 2.95
C SER A 197 0.36 9.60 3.02
N HIS A 198 0.78 9.00 1.91
CA HIS A 198 2.01 8.21 1.86
C HIS A 198 3.26 9.09 2.05
N VAL A 199 3.29 10.31 1.52
CA VAL A 199 4.35 11.29 1.80
C VAL A 199 4.39 11.64 3.29
N LYS A 200 3.23 11.84 3.94
CA LYS A 200 3.15 12.06 5.39
C LYS A 200 3.71 10.87 6.18
N ALA A 201 3.38 9.64 5.77
CA ALA A 201 3.90 8.43 6.39
C ALA A 201 5.42 8.29 6.21
N LEU A 202 5.96 8.53 5.01
CA LEU A 202 7.40 8.53 4.74
C LEU A 202 8.14 9.56 5.61
N ARG A 203 7.62 10.79 5.71
CA ARG A 203 8.21 11.83 6.57
C ARG A 203 8.25 11.42 8.03
N ARG A 204 7.22 10.76 8.53
CA ARG A 204 7.19 10.25 9.91
C ARG A 204 8.24 9.18 10.16
N LYS A 205 8.49 8.29 9.18
CA LYS A 205 9.42 7.16 9.28
C LYS A 205 10.86 7.54 8.96
N LEU A 206 11.06 8.43 7.98
CA LEU A 206 12.37 8.78 7.43
C LEU A 206 12.79 10.24 7.70
N GLY A 207 11.98 11.02 8.45
CA GLY A 207 12.26 12.42 8.77
C GLY A 207 11.52 13.41 7.85
N SER A 208 11.11 14.53 8.45
CA SER A 208 10.28 15.55 7.80
C SER A 208 10.99 16.35 6.71
N ASP A 209 12.32 16.39 6.76
CA ASP A 209 13.22 17.12 5.88
C ASP A 209 13.50 16.40 4.55
N LEU A 210 13.28 15.08 4.50
CA LEU A 210 13.61 14.25 3.34
C LEU A 210 12.78 14.61 2.09
N ILE A 211 11.51 14.95 2.25
CA ILE A 211 10.61 15.22 1.13
C ILE A 211 10.06 16.64 1.26
N ARG A 212 10.38 17.51 0.32
CA ARG A 212 9.86 18.88 0.25
C ARG A 212 8.51 18.92 -0.45
N THR A 213 7.58 19.72 0.08
CA THR A 213 6.31 20.04 -0.60
C THR A 213 6.47 21.29 -1.46
N VAL A 214 6.04 21.21 -2.72
CA VAL A 214 5.80 22.35 -3.57
C VAL A 214 4.30 22.56 -3.67
N HIS A 215 3.80 23.60 -2.97
CA HIS A 215 2.37 23.86 -2.87
C HIS A 215 1.73 24.04 -4.25
N GLY A 216 0.57 23.42 -4.44
CA GLY A 216 -0.16 23.45 -5.70
C GLY A 216 0.45 22.56 -6.81
N VAL A 217 1.65 21.98 -6.62
CA VAL A 217 2.32 21.16 -7.64
C VAL A 217 2.53 19.72 -7.16
N GLY A 218 3.39 19.48 -6.18
CA GLY A 218 3.75 18.10 -5.81
C GLY A 218 4.88 18.03 -4.79
N TYR A 219 5.75 17.05 -4.97
CA TYR A 219 6.80 16.67 -4.04
C TYR A 219 8.16 16.51 -4.70
N ALA A 220 9.21 16.80 -3.96
CA ALA A 220 10.60 16.54 -4.36
C ALA A 220 11.35 15.89 -3.20
N LEU A 221 12.20 14.90 -3.51
CA LEU A 221 13.12 14.35 -2.53
C LEU A 221 14.31 15.30 -2.39
N GLU A 222 14.61 15.69 -1.16
CA GLU A 222 15.81 16.45 -0.83
C GLU A 222 16.93 15.49 -0.43
N VAL A 223 18.13 15.77 -0.86
CA VAL A 223 19.31 15.01 -0.43
C VAL A 223 19.91 15.77 0.75
N PRO A 224 19.91 15.21 1.96
CA PRO A 224 20.60 15.81 3.09
C PRO A 224 22.07 16.09 2.73
N ALA A 225 22.58 17.23 3.15
CA ALA A 225 23.99 17.60 2.92
C ALA A 225 24.92 16.71 3.75
#